data_e14366a627789fb9460df68407512f85
#
_entry.id   e14366a627789fb9460df68407512f85
#
_cell.length_a   1.000
_cell.length_b   1.000
_cell.length_c   1.000
_cell.angle_alpha   90.00
_cell.angle_beta   90.00
_cell.angle_gamma   90.00
#
_symmetry.space_group_name_H-M   'P 1'
#
loop_
_entity.id
_entity.type
_entity.pdbx_description
1 polymer ?
#
loop_
_entity_poly.entity_id
_entity_poly.type
_entity_poly.pdbx_seq_one_letter_code
_entity_poly.pdbx_strand_id
1 'polypeptide(L)'
;MKKLLALMASGLLLAGCSTSSGAFDLGVNEFSTKVAETGVITLDVRTPGEYMGGFIQGAQNIDFQSGNFENEIASLDKNATYAVYCRSGNRSGQAVKVMHDAGFHNVYNLNGGVIDWTNAGLPLVTN
;
A
#
# COMPACT_ATOMS: atom_id res chain seq x y z
N MET A 1 58.60 -18.22 -14.32
CA MET A 1 57.94 -18.15 -14.14
C MET A 1 56.98 -17.87 -13.68
N LYS A 2 56.32 -17.53 -13.43
CA LYS A 2 55.41 -17.32 -12.89
C LYS A 2 54.26 -17.17 -12.82
N LYS A 3 53.57 -17.11 -12.50
CA LYS A 3 52.44 -17.12 -12.39
C LYS A 3 51.55 -16.55 -11.93
N LEU A 4 50.90 -16.25 -11.92
CA LEU A 4 49.93 -15.71 -11.53
C LEU A 4 48.84 -15.88 -11.23
N LEU A 5 48.23 -15.65 -10.80
CA LEU A 5 47.14 -15.85 -10.42
C LEU A 5 46.13 -15.13 -10.36
N ALA A 6 45.39 -15.18 -10.39
CA ALA A 6 44.29 -14.69 -10.51
C ALA A 6 43.39 -14.75 -9.71
N LEU A 7 42.91 -14.18 -9.36
CA LEU A 7 42.00 -14.21 -8.54
C LEU A 7 40.87 -13.80 -8.69
N MET A 8 40.09 -13.99 -8.59
CA MET A 8 38.93 -13.74 -8.68
C MET A 8 38.18 -13.35 -7.81
N ALA A 9 37.62 -12.79 -7.70
CA ALA A 9 36.91 -12.26 -6.89
C ALA A 9 35.63 -12.45 -7.10
N SER A 10 35.00 -12.86 -6.63
CA SER A 10 33.79 -13.08 -6.82
C SER A 10 32.92 -12.29 -6.29
N GLY A 11 32.40 -11.71 -6.63
CA GLY A 11 31.50 -10.91 -6.12
C GLY A 11 30.29 -11.40 -5.76
N LEU A 12 29.73 -11.27 -5.08
CA LEU A 12 28.66 -11.75 -4.67
C LEU A 12 27.68 -11.01 -4.47
N LEU A 13 26.93 -10.88 -4.66
CA LEU A 13 25.88 -10.26 -4.49
C LEU A 13 24.87 -10.58 -3.88
N LEU A 14 24.25 -10.37 -3.45
CA LEU A 14 23.28 -10.60 -2.80
C LEU A 14 22.27 -10.05 -2.96
N ALA A 15 21.60 -10.22 -3.12
CA ALA A 15 20.55 -9.89 -3.30
C ALA A 15 19.71 -9.69 -2.48
N GLY A 16 19.33 -9.11 -2.20
CA GLY A 16 18.47 -8.77 -1.45
C GLY A 16 17.35 -9.27 -1.17
N CYS A 17 16.89 -9.61 -0.77
CA CYS A 17 15.84 -10.09 -0.34
C CYS A 17 14.74 -9.71 -0.16
N SER A 18 14.21 -9.44 -0.19
CA SER A 18 13.07 -9.10 -0.12
C SER A 18 12.04 -9.65 0.35
N THR A 19 11.57 -9.52 1.00
CA THR A 19 10.56 -9.96 1.54
C THR A 19 9.43 -9.66 0.91
N SER A 20 8.78 -10.35 0.58
CA SER A 20 7.63 -10.16 -0.04
C SER A 20 6.71 -9.28 0.54
N SER A 21 6.53 -9.27 1.70
CA SER A 21 5.50 -8.45 2.21
C SER A 21 5.89 -7.01 2.08
N GLY A 22 7.11 -6.69 1.91
CA GLY A 22 7.49 -5.31 1.81
C GLY A 22 7.22 -4.68 0.48
N ALA A 23 6.94 -5.46 -0.54
CA ALA A 23 6.87 -4.91 -1.89
C ALA A 23 5.75 -3.90 -2.07
N PHE A 24 4.64 -4.08 -1.37
CA PHE A 24 3.48 -3.21 -1.53
C PHE A 24 3.16 -2.41 -0.27
N ASP A 25 3.92 -2.59 0.77
CA ASP A 25 3.71 -1.86 2.01
C ASP A 25 4.56 -0.61 2.01
N LEU A 26 3.94 0.50 2.31
CA LEU A 26 4.62 1.77 2.43
C LEU A 26 4.54 2.27 3.86
N GLY A 27 5.60 2.86 4.34
CA GLY A 27 5.55 3.60 5.60
C GLY A 27 4.77 4.89 5.43
N VAL A 28 4.52 5.56 6.53
CA VAL A 28 3.64 6.73 6.51
C VAL A 28 4.20 7.85 5.65
N ASN A 29 5.52 8.06 5.65
CA ASN A 29 6.09 9.13 4.84
C ASN A 29 5.96 8.84 3.35
N GLU A 30 6.26 7.61 2.95
CA GLU A 30 6.14 7.22 1.56
C GLU A 30 4.68 7.23 1.11
N PHE A 31 3.77 6.81 1.99
CA PHE A 31 2.35 6.80 1.67
C PHE A 31 1.83 8.22 1.49
N SER A 32 2.25 9.15 2.37
CA SER A 32 1.79 10.54 2.25
C SER A 32 2.27 11.16 0.94
N THR A 33 3.47 10.81 0.49
CA THR A 33 3.96 11.24 -0.82
C THR A 33 3.11 10.61 -1.93
N LYS A 34 2.80 9.34 -1.78
CA LYS A 34 2.03 8.62 -2.80
C LYS A 34 0.63 9.22 -2.99
N VAL A 35 -0.07 9.50 -1.90
CA VAL A 35 -1.43 10.04 -2.02
C VAL A 35 -1.45 11.44 -2.61
N ALA A 36 -0.33 12.15 -2.57
CA ALA A 36 -0.24 13.47 -3.16
C ALA A 36 0.09 13.46 -4.65
N GLU A 37 0.45 12.32 -5.20
CA GLU A 37 0.79 12.23 -6.62
C GLU A 37 -0.46 12.33 -7.49
N THR A 38 -0.34 13.02 -8.60
CA THR A 38 -1.44 13.18 -9.54
C THR A 38 -1.90 11.81 -10.05
N GLY A 39 -3.18 11.58 -10.03
CA GLY A 39 -3.76 10.36 -10.58
C GLY A 39 -3.84 9.20 -9.60
N VAL A 40 -3.24 9.31 -8.43
CA VAL A 40 -3.34 8.25 -7.43
C VAL A 40 -4.70 8.32 -6.75
N ILE A 41 -5.35 7.17 -6.64
CA ILE A 41 -6.65 7.05 -6.00
C ILE A 41 -6.44 6.49 -4.60
N THR A 42 -6.94 7.20 -3.60
CA THR A 42 -6.82 6.76 -2.21
C THR A 42 -8.08 6.00 -1.82
N LEU A 43 -7.90 4.81 -1.28
CA LEU A 43 -9.01 3.96 -0.83
C LEU A 43 -8.93 3.73 0.67
N ASP A 44 -10.02 4.05 1.35
CA ASP A 44 -10.20 3.75 2.75
C ASP A 44 -11.04 2.48 2.82
N VAL A 45 -10.46 1.38 3.29
CA VAL A 45 -11.17 0.11 3.30
C VAL A 45 -11.72 -0.23 4.69
N ARG A 46 -11.86 0.80 5.54
CA ARG A 46 -12.51 0.66 6.84
C ARG A 46 -14.03 0.64 6.68
N THR A 47 -14.71 0.42 7.77
CA THR A 47 -16.17 0.48 7.77
C THR A 47 -16.64 1.92 7.51
N PRO A 48 -17.88 2.09 7.02
CA PRO A 48 -18.43 3.43 6.83
C PRO A 48 -18.43 4.28 8.10
N GLY A 49 -18.67 3.67 9.26
CA GLY A 49 -18.64 4.41 10.50
C GLY A 49 -17.27 4.96 10.84
N GLU A 50 -16.23 4.16 10.62
CA GLU A 50 -14.86 4.64 10.83
C GLU A 50 -14.53 5.77 9.85
N TYR A 51 -14.90 5.60 8.59
CA TYR A 51 -14.67 6.61 7.57
C TYR A 51 -15.34 7.92 7.89
N MET A 52 -16.58 7.87 8.34
CA MET A 52 -17.31 9.10 8.66
C MET A 52 -16.70 9.88 9.83
N GLY A 53 -15.96 9.20 10.69
CA GLY A 53 -15.30 9.86 11.80
C GLY A 53 -14.02 10.58 11.43
N GLY A 54 -13.56 10.43 10.19
CA GLY A 54 -12.36 11.12 9.71
C GLY A 54 -11.59 10.22 8.75
N PHE A 55 -11.14 10.80 7.64
CA PHE A 55 -10.47 10.03 6.59
C PHE A 55 -9.36 10.89 5.95
N ILE A 56 -8.45 10.24 5.25
CA ILE A 56 -7.41 10.95 4.50
C ILE A 56 -8.09 11.68 3.36
N GLN A 57 -7.79 12.95 3.19
CA GLN A 57 -8.45 13.79 2.20
C GLN A 57 -8.46 13.13 0.81
N GLY A 58 -9.61 13.10 0.20
CA GLY A 58 -9.78 12.53 -1.13
C GLY A 58 -10.06 11.03 -1.15
N ALA A 59 -10.02 10.37 0.01
CA ALA A 59 -10.20 8.93 0.04
C ALA A 59 -11.64 8.54 -0.28
N GLN A 60 -11.78 7.48 -1.06
CA GLN A 60 -13.07 6.84 -1.32
C GLN A 60 -13.19 5.67 -0.36
N ASN A 61 -14.37 5.43 0.16
CA ASN A 61 -14.58 4.34 1.12
C ASN A 61 -15.15 3.11 0.43
N ILE A 62 -14.43 2.00 0.53
CA ILE A 62 -14.91 0.69 0.09
C ILE A 62 -14.64 -0.27 1.23
N ASP A 63 -15.66 -0.66 1.96
CA ASP A 63 -15.52 -1.46 3.16
C ASP A 63 -15.05 -2.88 2.85
N PHE A 64 -13.86 -3.23 3.29
CA PHE A 64 -13.30 -4.56 3.05
C PHE A 64 -14.12 -5.66 3.76
N GLN A 65 -14.80 -5.31 4.83
CA GLN A 65 -15.56 -6.27 5.63
C GLN A 65 -17.02 -6.39 5.25
N SER A 66 -17.43 -5.72 4.18
CA SER A 66 -18.83 -5.73 3.77
C SER A 66 -19.31 -7.08 3.24
N GLY A 67 -18.40 -7.94 2.84
CA GLY A 67 -18.74 -9.17 2.16
C GLY A 67 -18.93 -8.98 0.65
N ASN A 68 -18.73 -7.78 0.15
CA ASN A 68 -18.95 -7.45 -1.26
C ASN A 68 -17.74 -6.75 -1.89
N PHE A 69 -16.59 -6.83 -1.23
CA PHE A 69 -15.42 -6.07 -1.66
C PHE A 69 -14.99 -6.38 -3.09
N GLU A 70 -14.96 -7.66 -3.43
CA GLU A 70 -14.51 -8.06 -4.77
C GLU A 70 -15.44 -7.54 -5.85
N ASN A 71 -16.74 -7.52 -5.60
CA ASN A 71 -17.69 -6.96 -6.56
C ASN A 71 -17.53 -5.45 -6.67
N GLU A 72 -17.25 -4.79 -5.56
CA GLU A 72 -17.11 -3.34 -5.58
C GLU A 72 -15.86 -2.89 -6.31
N ILE A 73 -14.76 -3.62 -6.20
CA ILE A 73 -13.55 -3.24 -6.92
C ILE A 73 -13.60 -3.66 -8.39
N ALA A 74 -14.53 -4.52 -8.78
CA ALA A 74 -14.58 -5.02 -10.15
C ALA A 74 -14.78 -3.91 -11.19
N SER A 75 -15.40 -2.79 -10.78
CA SER A 75 -15.62 -1.68 -11.69
C SER A 75 -14.47 -0.67 -11.70
N LEU A 76 -13.47 -0.84 -10.88
CA LEU A 76 -12.35 0.09 -10.81
C LEU A 76 -11.36 -0.17 -11.93
N ASP A 77 -10.64 0.89 -12.33
CA ASP A 77 -9.62 0.80 -13.36
C ASP A 77 -8.41 0.03 -12.81
N LYS A 78 -8.15 -1.13 -13.38
CA LYS A 78 -7.03 -1.98 -12.92
C LYS A 78 -5.66 -1.41 -13.23
N ASN A 79 -5.58 -0.45 -14.12
CA ASN A 79 -4.32 0.17 -14.49
C ASN A 79 -3.99 1.42 -13.69
N ALA A 80 -4.94 1.92 -12.92
CA ALA A 80 -4.69 3.09 -12.07
C ALA A 80 -3.84 2.69 -10.86
N THR A 81 -3.30 3.68 -10.19
CA THR A 81 -2.53 3.49 -8.96
C THR A 81 -3.41 3.76 -7.75
N TYR A 82 -3.38 2.85 -6.80
CA TYR A 82 -4.21 2.94 -5.60
C TYR A 82 -3.35 2.95 -4.35
N ALA A 83 -3.66 3.87 -3.46
CA ALA A 83 -3.06 3.93 -2.12
C ALA A 83 -4.16 3.54 -1.13
N VAL A 84 -4.00 2.40 -0.49
CA VAL A 84 -5.05 1.75 0.29
C VAL A 84 -4.69 1.75 1.76
N TYR A 85 -5.63 2.10 2.62
CA TYR A 85 -5.35 2.11 4.05
C TYR A 85 -6.55 1.67 4.86
N CYS A 86 -6.28 1.25 6.09
CA CYS A 86 -7.31 0.99 7.07
C CYS A 86 -6.87 1.60 8.41
N ARG A 87 -7.30 1.04 9.52
CA ARG A 87 -6.94 1.60 10.81
C ARG A 87 -5.49 1.27 11.19
N SER A 88 -5.07 0.02 11.04
CA SER A 88 -3.75 -0.45 11.48
C SER A 88 -2.91 -1.12 10.41
N GLY A 89 -3.43 -1.25 9.20
CA GLY A 89 -2.72 -1.87 8.09
C GLY A 89 -3.10 -3.33 7.83
N ASN A 90 -3.88 -3.94 8.70
CA ASN A 90 -4.22 -5.35 8.54
C ASN A 90 -5.27 -5.59 7.45
N ARG A 91 -6.42 -4.94 7.55
CA ARG A 91 -7.47 -5.09 6.54
C ARG A 91 -6.98 -4.61 5.18
N SER A 92 -6.26 -3.50 5.16
CA SER A 92 -5.76 -2.94 3.90
C SER A 92 -4.68 -3.83 3.29
N GLY A 93 -3.86 -4.48 4.09
CA GLY A 93 -2.90 -5.45 3.57
C GLY A 93 -3.60 -6.60 2.87
N GLN A 94 -4.69 -7.09 3.45
CA GLN A 94 -5.49 -8.13 2.83
C GLN A 94 -6.20 -7.62 1.57
N ALA A 95 -6.73 -6.40 1.63
CA ALA A 95 -7.40 -5.79 0.49
C ALA A 95 -6.45 -5.64 -0.70
N VAL A 96 -5.22 -5.20 -0.45
CA VAL A 96 -4.20 -5.06 -1.49
C VAL A 96 -3.93 -6.41 -2.13
N LYS A 97 -3.85 -7.47 -1.34
CA LYS A 97 -3.62 -8.80 -1.87
C LYS A 97 -4.77 -9.25 -2.76
N VAL A 98 -6.00 -9.02 -2.32
CA VAL A 98 -7.17 -9.34 -3.13
C VAL A 98 -7.15 -8.57 -4.43
N MET A 99 -6.79 -7.29 -4.38
CA MET A 99 -6.73 -6.47 -5.58
C MET A 99 -5.65 -6.96 -6.54
N HIS A 100 -4.47 -7.31 -6.03
CA HIS A 100 -3.43 -7.87 -6.89
C HIS A 100 -3.90 -9.16 -7.56
N ASP A 101 -4.53 -10.03 -6.80
CA ASP A 101 -5.05 -11.29 -7.36
C ASP A 101 -6.13 -11.03 -8.42
N ALA A 102 -6.81 -9.90 -8.31
CA ALA A 102 -7.84 -9.51 -9.27
C ALA A 102 -7.29 -8.76 -10.50
N GLY A 103 -5.97 -8.61 -10.58
CA GLY A 103 -5.35 -7.99 -11.74
C GLY A 103 -4.96 -6.53 -11.59
N PHE A 104 -5.05 -5.97 -10.40
CA PHE A 104 -4.60 -4.60 -10.15
C PHE A 104 -3.09 -4.63 -9.96
N HIS A 105 -2.35 -3.82 -10.69
CA HIS A 105 -0.89 -3.88 -10.69
C HIS A 105 -0.23 -2.85 -9.79
N ASN A 106 -0.88 -1.74 -9.55
CA ASN A 106 -0.26 -0.63 -8.84
C ASN A 106 -1.05 -0.30 -7.58
N VAL A 107 -0.96 -1.18 -6.59
CA VAL A 107 -1.72 -1.04 -5.36
C VAL A 107 -0.77 -1.13 -4.17
N TYR A 108 -0.86 -0.16 -3.28
CA TYR A 108 0.04 -0.04 -2.15
C TYR A 108 -0.73 0.09 -0.85
N ASN A 109 -0.17 -0.47 0.22
CA ASN A 109 -0.78 -0.49 1.54
C ASN A 109 -0.05 0.49 2.46
N LEU A 110 -0.79 1.24 3.26
CA LEU A 110 -0.20 2.01 4.35
C LEU A 110 0.04 1.07 5.52
N ASN A 111 1.29 0.71 5.73
CA ASN A 111 1.66 -0.11 6.86
C ASN A 111 1.46 0.74 8.13
N GLY A 112 0.70 0.27 9.07
CA GLY A 112 0.37 1.04 10.27
C GLY A 112 -0.90 1.85 10.19
N GLY A 113 -1.44 2.05 9.02
CA GLY A 113 -2.77 2.65 8.85
C GLY A 113 -2.94 4.05 9.43
N VAL A 114 -4.18 4.38 9.74
CA VAL A 114 -4.54 5.68 10.29
C VAL A 114 -3.81 5.94 11.60
N ILE A 115 -3.49 4.90 12.36
CA ILE A 115 -2.76 5.07 13.62
C ILE A 115 -1.42 5.73 13.35
N ASP A 116 -0.66 5.22 12.40
CA ASP A 116 0.65 5.81 12.08
C ASP A 116 0.49 7.16 11.40
N TRP A 117 -0.53 7.31 10.56
CA TRP A 117 -0.80 8.58 9.89
C TRP A 117 -1.01 9.71 10.90
N THR A 118 -1.89 9.48 11.87
CA THR A 118 -2.17 10.51 12.87
C THR A 118 -1.01 10.69 13.85
N ASN A 119 -0.30 9.63 14.19
CA ASN A 119 0.87 9.75 15.04
C ASN A 119 1.99 10.56 14.38
N ALA A 120 2.03 10.59 13.07
CA ALA A 120 2.98 11.40 12.32
C ALA A 120 2.53 12.85 12.20
N GLY A 121 1.40 13.20 12.79
CA GLY A 121 0.88 14.56 12.73
C GLY A 121 0.13 14.91 11.46
N LEU A 122 -0.21 13.91 10.65
CA LEU A 122 -0.92 14.16 9.40
C LEU A 122 -2.42 14.22 9.63
N PRO A 123 -3.13 15.06 8.88
CA PRO A 123 -4.54 15.34 9.20
C PRO A 123 -5.50 14.34 8.60
N LEU A 124 -6.63 14.19 9.29
CA LEU A 124 -7.82 13.57 8.72
C LEU A 124 -8.87 14.66 8.56
N VAL A 125 -9.71 14.47 7.57
CA VAL A 125 -10.79 15.41 7.29
C VAL A 125 -12.13 14.71 7.49
N THR A 126 -13.19 15.51 7.65
CA THR A 126 -14.56 14.98 7.71
C THR A 126 -15.39 15.71 6.67
N ASN A 127 -16.50 15.11 6.30
CA ASN A 127 -17.45 15.80 5.41
C ASN A 127 -18.26 16.84 6.14
#